data_fd5102cf70f4ee896b6a839e02d3299e
#
_entry.id   fd5102cf70f4ee896b6a839e02d3299e
#
_cell.length_a   1.000
_cell.length_b   1.000
_cell.length_c   1.000
_cell.angle_alpha   90.00
_cell.angle_beta   90.00
_cell.angle_gamma   90.00
#
_symmetry.space_group_name_H-M   'P 1'
#
loop_
_entity.id
_entity.type
_entity.pdbx_description
1 polymer ?
#
loop_
_entity_poly.entity_id
_entity_poly.type
_entity_poly.pdbx_seq_one_letter_code
_entity_poly.pdbx_strand_id
1 'polypeptide(L)'
;MKTDIEIARSVEMRRITDVAESIGIPEDKIDQYGRYIAKVSRQLVDEEKVKKSKLILVTAITATKAGIGKTTVSVGLALGLNKIGKNAIVALREPSLGPCFGMKGGAAGGGYAQVIPMEKINLHFTGDFHAITSAHNMISALMDNYIYQHQADGFALKEVIWKRVLDVNDRSLRNIVTGLGPRTNGLTAESGFDITPASELMAILCLSKNLDDMRRRIDNILLGYTFDDKPFMVKDLGITGSILVLLKTAFKPNLVQTTEGTPAFIHGGPFANIAHGCNSIIATKVAMTFGDYVITEAGFGADLGAEKFFNIKCRKSGLKPELTVLVATLNGLKMHGGTPLEDIQKPDAEGVKRGFANLDRHIKNLQDFGQSVVVSFNKYASDTEEEINLVKEHCAEMGVPFALNNAWAEGGEGAKELAQLVVDTIEKNPSGPINFTYRDDQSLTEKIETIAKNLYRASNVTYSAVARRKLVAAEKMGFGHFPVCIAKTQYSFSQDPKLYGAPEGFRFDIKDIVINTGSEMIVAIAGDIIRMPGLPKVPQANKIDIIDGVIEGLS
;
A
#
# COMPACT_ATOMS: atom_id res chain seq x y z
N MET A 1 -27.69 9.37 10.18
CA MET A 1 -26.42 9.90 9.66
C MET A 1 -26.28 9.39 8.25
N LYS A 2 -25.87 10.23 7.28
CA LYS A 2 -25.70 9.79 5.87
C LYS A 2 -24.57 8.76 5.79
N THR A 3 -24.72 7.78 4.92
CA THR A 3 -23.66 6.80 4.58
C THR A 3 -22.57 7.46 3.71
N ASP A 4 -21.39 6.84 3.60
CA ASP A 4 -20.29 7.37 2.77
C ASP A 4 -20.71 7.55 1.31
N ILE A 5 -21.50 6.61 0.76
CA ILE A 5 -22.00 6.70 -0.62
C ILE A 5 -23.04 7.82 -0.78
N GLU A 6 -23.93 8.03 0.20
CA GLU A 6 -24.90 9.13 0.18
C GLU A 6 -24.20 10.49 0.26
N ILE A 7 -23.13 10.61 1.05
CA ILE A 7 -22.31 11.82 1.12
C ILE A 7 -21.62 12.05 -0.23
N ALA A 8 -20.97 11.04 -0.81
CA ALA A 8 -20.30 11.14 -2.10
C ALA A 8 -21.26 11.62 -3.21
N ARG A 9 -22.48 11.09 -3.24
CA ARG A 9 -23.51 11.48 -4.22
C ARG A 9 -24.10 12.88 -3.99
N SER A 10 -24.06 13.38 -2.76
CA SER A 10 -24.57 14.71 -2.44
C SER A 10 -23.65 15.85 -2.87
N VAL A 11 -22.43 15.53 -3.31
CA VAL A 11 -21.43 16.53 -3.73
C VAL A 11 -21.58 16.86 -5.21
N GLU A 12 -21.67 18.14 -5.54
CA GLU A 12 -21.56 18.62 -6.91
C GLU A 12 -20.09 18.59 -7.35
N MET A 13 -19.75 17.62 -8.21
CA MET A 13 -18.37 17.44 -8.69
C MET A 13 -18.01 18.47 -9.74
N ARG A 14 -16.82 19.06 -9.62
CA ARG A 14 -16.20 19.90 -10.66
C ARG A 14 -15.79 19.00 -11.84
N ARG A 15 -15.77 19.56 -13.06
CA ARG A 15 -15.19 18.85 -14.20
C ARG A 15 -13.71 18.59 -13.97
N ILE A 16 -13.20 17.47 -14.45
CA ILE A 16 -11.80 17.12 -14.24
C ILE A 16 -10.84 18.09 -14.94
N THR A 17 -11.26 18.71 -16.01
CA THR A 17 -10.52 19.81 -16.67
C THR A 17 -10.34 20.99 -15.74
N ASP A 18 -11.39 21.40 -15.02
CA ASP A 18 -11.35 22.53 -14.08
C ASP A 18 -10.48 22.20 -12.86
N VAL A 19 -10.50 20.92 -12.42
CA VAL A 19 -9.63 20.44 -11.35
C VAL A 19 -8.17 20.47 -11.81
N ALA A 20 -7.86 20.02 -13.03
CA ALA A 20 -6.52 20.05 -13.58
C ALA A 20 -6.00 21.48 -13.74
N GLU A 21 -6.81 22.37 -14.31
CA GLU A 21 -6.49 23.80 -14.49
C GLU A 21 -6.20 24.48 -13.15
N SER A 22 -6.98 24.16 -12.11
CA SER A 22 -6.82 24.79 -10.78
C SER A 22 -5.46 24.55 -10.13
N ILE A 23 -4.72 23.53 -10.57
CA ILE A 23 -3.35 23.25 -10.14
C ILE A 23 -2.31 23.48 -11.24
N GLY A 24 -2.70 24.06 -12.37
CA GLY A 24 -1.80 24.41 -13.46
C GLY A 24 -1.42 23.25 -14.38
N ILE A 25 -2.23 22.20 -14.45
CA ILE A 25 -2.07 21.12 -15.44
C ILE A 25 -2.81 21.49 -16.73
N PRO A 26 -2.11 21.66 -17.87
CA PRO A 26 -2.75 21.96 -19.14
C PRO A 26 -3.65 20.82 -19.64
N GLU A 27 -4.74 21.15 -20.34
CA GLU A 27 -5.71 20.17 -20.85
C GLU A 27 -5.07 19.18 -21.83
N ASP A 28 -4.09 19.61 -22.63
CA ASP A 28 -3.34 18.72 -23.55
C ASP A 28 -2.44 17.70 -22.86
N LYS A 29 -2.29 17.78 -21.54
CA LYS A 29 -1.50 16.87 -20.70
C LYS A 29 -2.36 15.86 -19.93
N ILE A 30 -3.66 15.85 -20.13
CA ILE A 30 -4.58 14.92 -19.53
C ILE A 30 -5.35 14.11 -20.58
N ASP A 31 -5.58 12.83 -20.29
CA ASP A 31 -6.49 11.97 -21.05
C ASP A 31 -7.77 11.80 -20.23
N GLN A 32 -8.89 12.38 -20.66
CA GLN A 32 -10.15 12.34 -19.91
C GLN A 32 -10.80 10.95 -19.98
N TYR A 33 -11.20 10.43 -18.81
CA TYR A 33 -12.00 9.21 -18.63
C TYR A 33 -13.41 9.60 -18.13
N GLY A 34 -14.18 10.22 -19.01
CA GLY A 34 -15.44 10.86 -18.69
C GLY A 34 -15.24 12.24 -18.06
N ARG A 35 -16.25 12.73 -17.30
CA ARG A 35 -16.29 14.11 -16.83
C ARG A 35 -15.41 14.39 -15.60
N TYR A 36 -15.11 13.37 -14.78
CA TYR A 36 -14.62 13.53 -13.41
C TYR A 36 -13.31 12.79 -13.11
N ILE A 37 -12.75 12.13 -14.10
CA ILE A 37 -11.51 11.35 -13.99
C ILE A 37 -10.62 11.63 -15.19
N ALA A 38 -9.32 11.77 -14.98
CA ALA A 38 -8.34 11.85 -16.06
C ALA A 38 -7.07 11.09 -15.73
N LYS A 39 -6.39 10.59 -16.76
CA LYS A 39 -4.99 10.18 -16.71
C LYS A 39 -4.10 11.38 -16.95
N VAL A 40 -3.04 11.52 -16.16
CA VAL A 40 -2.13 12.66 -16.24
C VAL A 40 -0.78 12.24 -16.80
N SER A 41 -0.22 13.06 -17.68
CA SER A 41 1.07 12.79 -18.27
C SER A 41 2.19 12.77 -17.22
N ARG A 42 2.95 11.67 -17.15
CA ARG A 42 4.13 11.54 -16.30
C ARG A 42 5.27 12.50 -16.67
N GLN A 43 5.26 13.06 -17.88
CA GLN A 43 6.25 14.02 -18.35
C GLN A 43 6.17 15.37 -17.63
N LEU A 44 5.10 15.58 -16.85
CA LEU A 44 4.90 16.77 -16.03
C LEU A 44 5.73 16.81 -14.75
N VAL A 45 6.42 15.72 -14.39
CA VAL A 45 7.31 15.72 -13.21
C VAL A 45 8.43 16.75 -13.39
N ASP A 46 8.47 17.71 -12.48
CA ASP A 46 9.51 18.72 -12.36
C ASP A 46 10.29 18.49 -11.06
N GLU A 47 11.50 17.96 -11.18
CA GLU A 47 12.32 17.57 -10.02
C GLU A 47 12.73 18.79 -9.15
N GLU A 48 12.80 20.01 -9.68
CA GLU A 48 13.09 21.20 -8.89
C GLU A 48 11.89 21.63 -8.04
N LYS A 49 10.68 21.46 -8.56
CA LYS A 49 9.45 21.66 -7.78
C LYS A 49 9.26 20.55 -6.74
N VAL A 50 9.54 19.30 -7.11
CA VAL A 50 9.52 18.15 -6.18
C VAL A 50 10.40 18.41 -4.96
N LYS A 51 11.60 18.95 -5.13
CA LYS A 51 12.52 19.27 -4.02
C LYS A 51 11.98 20.35 -3.08
N LYS A 52 11.12 21.26 -3.56
CA LYS A 52 10.54 22.36 -2.76
C LYS A 52 9.24 21.97 -2.07
N SER A 53 8.53 21.00 -2.61
CA SER A 53 7.27 20.52 -2.07
C SER A 53 7.49 19.71 -0.79
N LYS A 54 6.59 19.87 0.17
CA LYS A 54 6.63 19.21 1.48
C LYS A 54 5.82 17.93 1.44
N LEU A 55 6.50 16.79 1.42
CA LEU A 55 5.86 15.47 1.48
C LEU A 55 5.51 15.12 2.92
N ILE A 56 4.29 14.69 3.18
CA ILE A 56 3.79 14.25 4.47
C ILE A 56 3.36 12.79 4.34
N LEU A 57 3.92 11.93 5.17
CA LEU A 57 3.51 10.54 5.25
C LEU A 57 2.42 10.37 6.31
N VAL A 58 1.29 9.76 5.94
CA VAL A 58 0.27 9.30 6.90
C VAL A 58 0.39 7.80 7.08
N THR A 59 0.56 7.38 8.31
CA THR A 59 0.60 5.98 8.73
C THR A 59 -0.26 5.78 9.97
N ALA A 60 -0.23 4.61 10.60
CA ALA A 60 -1.06 4.35 11.78
C ALA A 60 -0.37 3.44 12.78
N ILE A 61 -0.92 3.35 13.97
CA ILE A 61 -0.65 2.26 14.92
C ILE A 61 -1.05 0.91 14.30
N THR A 62 -0.74 -0.19 14.97
CA THR A 62 -1.08 -1.54 14.46
C THR A 62 -2.58 -1.64 14.12
N ALA A 63 -2.88 -2.21 12.95
CA ALA A 63 -4.23 -2.27 12.40
C ALA A 63 -5.22 -3.05 13.29
N THR A 64 -6.49 -2.66 13.23
CA THR A 64 -7.62 -3.40 13.80
C THR A 64 -8.49 -4.01 12.70
N LYS A 65 -9.37 -4.94 13.05
CA LYS A 65 -10.34 -5.52 12.09
C LYS A 65 -11.30 -4.47 11.52
N ALA A 66 -11.64 -3.44 12.30
CA ALA A 66 -12.51 -2.35 11.88
C ALA A 66 -11.80 -1.27 11.04
N GLY A 67 -10.47 -1.34 10.93
CA GLY A 67 -9.65 -0.27 10.34
C GLY A 67 -9.34 0.84 11.35
N ILE A 68 -8.53 1.81 10.94
CA ILE A 68 -8.09 2.96 11.77
C ILE A 68 -8.41 4.31 11.09
N GLY A 69 -8.92 4.28 9.84
CA GLY A 69 -9.31 5.48 9.11
C GLY A 69 -8.15 6.30 8.51
N LYS A 70 -7.01 5.67 8.18
CA LYS A 70 -5.86 6.37 7.57
C LYS A 70 -6.21 7.20 6.34
N THR A 71 -6.94 6.63 5.38
CA THR A 71 -7.30 7.32 4.14
C THR A 71 -8.19 8.53 4.43
N THR A 72 -9.13 8.39 5.38
CA THR A 72 -9.95 9.52 5.87
C THR A 72 -9.08 10.63 6.46
N VAL A 73 -8.05 10.27 7.26
CA VAL A 73 -7.10 11.26 7.79
C VAL A 73 -6.24 11.87 6.68
N SER A 74 -5.78 11.08 5.71
CA SER A 74 -4.96 11.59 4.60
C SER A 74 -5.72 12.60 3.75
N VAL A 75 -6.96 12.27 3.39
CA VAL A 75 -7.85 13.20 2.66
C VAL A 75 -8.21 14.40 3.53
N GLY A 76 -8.64 14.16 4.77
CA GLY A 76 -9.01 15.21 5.73
C GLY A 76 -7.89 16.21 5.97
N LEU A 77 -6.64 15.74 6.13
CA LEU A 77 -5.49 16.62 6.28
C LEU A 77 -5.26 17.51 5.04
N ALA A 78 -5.42 16.96 3.83
CA ALA A 78 -5.32 17.76 2.61
C ALA A 78 -6.42 18.82 2.55
N LEU A 79 -7.67 18.46 2.91
CA LEU A 79 -8.78 19.39 3.04
C LEU A 79 -8.48 20.49 4.07
N GLY A 80 -8.04 20.10 5.26
CA GLY A 80 -7.69 21.03 6.34
C GLY A 80 -6.57 22.00 5.96
N LEU A 81 -5.52 21.52 5.29
CA LEU A 81 -4.44 22.38 4.78
C LEU A 81 -4.97 23.41 3.77
N ASN A 82 -5.86 23.00 2.85
CA ASN A 82 -6.48 23.93 1.92
C ASN A 82 -7.39 24.94 2.64
N LYS A 83 -8.10 24.53 3.71
CA LYS A 83 -8.91 25.46 4.55
C LYS A 83 -8.08 26.53 5.24
N ILE A 84 -6.83 26.24 5.59
CA ILE A 84 -5.90 27.23 6.17
C ILE A 84 -5.03 27.94 5.11
N GLY A 85 -5.43 27.88 3.83
CA GLY A 85 -4.80 28.61 2.74
C GLY A 85 -3.48 28.02 2.21
N LYS A 86 -3.22 26.73 2.47
CA LYS A 86 -2.08 26.02 1.88
C LYS A 86 -2.50 25.31 0.59
N ASN A 87 -1.59 25.16 -0.38
CA ASN A 87 -1.84 24.39 -1.61
C ASN A 87 -1.50 22.92 -1.35
N ALA A 88 -2.49 22.12 -0.99
CA ALA A 88 -2.32 20.72 -0.64
C ALA A 88 -2.99 19.78 -1.66
N ILE A 89 -2.30 18.69 -1.98
CA ILE A 89 -2.75 17.61 -2.88
C ILE A 89 -2.57 16.28 -2.15
N VAL A 90 -3.47 15.31 -2.38
CA VAL A 90 -3.34 13.96 -1.82
C VAL A 90 -2.95 12.95 -2.90
N ALA A 91 -2.04 12.02 -2.56
CA ALA A 91 -1.58 10.94 -3.44
C ALA A 91 -1.80 9.58 -2.76
N LEU A 92 -2.74 8.78 -3.28
CA LEU A 92 -3.25 7.56 -2.68
C LEU A 92 -3.01 6.33 -3.55
N ARG A 93 -3.24 5.15 -2.95
CA ARG A 93 -3.30 3.89 -3.69
C ARG A 93 -4.68 3.70 -4.30
N GLU A 94 -4.70 2.96 -5.43
CA GLU A 94 -5.92 2.47 -6.04
C GLU A 94 -6.45 1.27 -5.24
N PRO A 95 -7.77 1.19 -4.94
CA PRO A 95 -8.36 0.06 -4.27
C PRO A 95 -8.45 -1.18 -5.18
N SER A 96 -8.37 -2.37 -4.57
CA SER A 96 -8.55 -3.67 -5.20
C SER A 96 -9.99 -4.17 -5.01
N LEU A 97 -10.53 -4.87 -6.00
CA LEU A 97 -11.87 -5.47 -5.92
C LEU A 97 -11.98 -6.53 -4.83
N GLY A 98 -10.91 -7.30 -4.58
CA GLY A 98 -10.91 -8.35 -3.58
C GLY A 98 -11.38 -7.89 -2.20
N PRO A 99 -10.77 -6.87 -1.56
CA PRO A 99 -11.25 -6.26 -0.33
C PRO A 99 -12.63 -5.62 -0.44
N CYS A 100 -12.93 -4.93 -1.54
CA CYS A 100 -14.23 -4.28 -1.76
C CYS A 100 -15.42 -5.24 -1.66
N PHE A 101 -15.29 -6.41 -2.26
CA PHE A 101 -16.33 -7.45 -2.25
C PHE A 101 -16.12 -8.49 -1.13
N GLY A 102 -14.98 -8.44 -0.44
CA GLY A 102 -14.59 -9.38 0.62
C GLY A 102 -14.95 -8.94 2.04
N MET A 103 -13.93 -8.50 2.77
CA MET A 103 -14.06 -8.21 4.22
C MET A 103 -14.14 -6.73 4.56
N LYS A 104 -13.71 -5.84 3.66
CA LYS A 104 -13.54 -4.42 3.92
C LYS A 104 -14.09 -3.65 2.74
N GLY A 105 -14.80 -2.58 3.00
CA GLY A 105 -15.21 -1.62 1.97
C GLY A 105 -14.02 -1.01 1.21
N GLY A 106 -14.30 -0.17 0.23
CA GLY A 106 -13.31 0.49 -0.61
C GLY A 106 -12.31 1.34 0.18
N ALA A 107 -11.30 1.84 -0.52
CA ALA A 107 -10.24 2.66 0.06
C ALA A 107 -10.31 4.13 -0.39
N ALA A 108 -11.52 4.67 -0.55
CA ALA A 108 -11.75 6.05 -0.99
C ALA A 108 -11.75 7.10 0.15
N GLY A 109 -11.53 6.70 1.39
CA GLY A 109 -11.77 7.50 2.60
C GLY A 109 -13.18 7.28 3.14
N GLY A 110 -13.72 8.19 3.95
CA GLY A 110 -15.06 8.09 4.50
C GLY A 110 -15.63 9.42 4.96
N GLY A 111 -16.96 9.47 5.13
CA GLY A 111 -17.67 10.69 5.51
C GLY A 111 -17.43 11.82 4.52
N TYR A 112 -17.18 13.00 5.05
CA TYR A 112 -16.84 14.20 4.27
C TYR A 112 -15.36 14.24 3.84
N ALA A 113 -14.53 13.30 4.27
CA ALA A 113 -13.12 13.20 3.87
C ALA A 113 -12.90 11.97 2.96
N GLN A 114 -13.39 12.03 1.74
CA GLN A 114 -13.24 10.98 0.75
C GLN A 114 -12.91 11.52 -0.65
N VAL A 115 -12.35 10.66 -1.50
CA VAL A 115 -12.12 10.93 -2.93
C VAL A 115 -13.33 10.48 -3.75
N ILE A 116 -13.68 11.26 -4.76
CA ILE A 116 -14.84 11.05 -5.63
C ILE A 116 -14.45 11.12 -7.11
N PRO A 117 -15.15 10.39 -7.99
CA PRO A 117 -16.36 9.56 -7.78
C PRO A 117 -16.05 8.20 -7.14
N MET A 118 -16.51 7.99 -5.90
CA MET A 118 -16.17 6.85 -5.05
C MET A 118 -16.49 5.49 -5.69
N GLU A 119 -17.70 5.35 -6.29
CA GLU A 119 -18.13 4.11 -6.93
C GLU A 119 -17.18 3.68 -8.05
N LYS A 120 -16.76 4.63 -8.93
CA LYS A 120 -15.84 4.34 -10.02
C LYS A 120 -14.46 3.97 -9.52
N ILE A 121 -13.96 4.69 -8.50
CA ILE A 121 -12.65 4.44 -7.89
C ILE A 121 -12.59 3.04 -7.27
N ASN A 122 -13.64 2.63 -6.56
CA ASN A 122 -13.68 1.33 -5.88
C ASN A 122 -13.94 0.13 -6.82
N LEU A 123 -14.38 0.35 -8.05
CA LEU A 123 -14.69 -0.70 -9.01
C LEU A 123 -13.59 -0.80 -10.09
N HIS A 124 -13.90 -0.41 -11.33
CA HIS A 124 -12.96 -0.59 -12.45
C HIS A 124 -12.08 0.63 -12.71
N PHE A 125 -12.42 1.77 -12.15
CA PHE A 125 -11.74 3.06 -12.23
C PHE A 125 -11.35 3.44 -13.67
N THR A 126 -10.07 3.34 -14.01
CA THR A 126 -9.53 3.56 -15.38
C THR A 126 -8.94 2.29 -15.99
N GLY A 127 -9.04 1.16 -15.31
CA GLY A 127 -8.59 -0.15 -15.79
C GLY A 127 -7.14 -0.50 -15.48
N ASP A 128 -6.47 0.17 -14.53
CA ASP A 128 -5.08 -0.11 -14.19
C ASP A 128 -4.89 -1.52 -13.62
N PHE A 129 -5.78 -1.96 -12.73
CA PHE A 129 -5.77 -3.34 -12.22
C PHE A 129 -6.02 -4.37 -13.32
N HIS A 130 -6.93 -4.09 -14.26
CA HIS A 130 -7.16 -4.95 -15.41
C HIS A 130 -5.91 -5.03 -16.30
N ALA A 131 -5.24 -3.92 -16.56
CA ALA A 131 -4.01 -3.88 -17.35
C ALA A 131 -2.90 -4.72 -16.70
N ILE A 132 -2.71 -4.59 -15.38
CA ILE A 132 -1.73 -5.38 -14.62
C ILE A 132 -2.09 -6.87 -14.64
N THR A 133 -3.35 -7.22 -14.38
CA THR A 133 -3.84 -8.60 -14.42
C THR A 133 -3.62 -9.23 -15.80
N SER A 134 -3.99 -8.50 -16.87
CA SER A 134 -3.83 -8.96 -18.24
C SER A 134 -2.36 -9.12 -18.62
N ALA A 135 -1.50 -8.16 -18.29
CA ALA A 135 -0.06 -8.22 -18.56
C ALA A 135 0.60 -9.38 -17.80
N HIS A 136 0.26 -9.57 -16.54
CA HIS A 136 0.79 -10.66 -15.71
C HIS A 136 0.41 -12.04 -16.28
N ASN A 137 -0.88 -12.23 -16.59
CA ASN A 137 -1.38 -13.49 -17.12
C ASN A 137 -0.91 -13.73 -18.58
N MET A 138 -0.65 -12.67 -19.35
CA MET A 138 -0.03 -12.79 -20.67
C MET A 138 1.40 -13.36 -20.58
N ILE A 139 2.20 -12.92 -19.58
CA ILE A 139 3.50 -13.53 -19.32
C ILE A 139 3.35 -15.02 -19.03
N SER A 140 2.39 -15.42 -18.17
CA SER A 140 2.13 -16.83 -17.88
C SER A 140 1.77 -17.63 -19.14
N ALA A 141 0.86 -17.10 -19.96
CA ALA A 141 0.41 -17.77 -21.17
C ALA A 141 1.55 -17.91 -22.22
N LEU A 142 2.35 -16.86 -22.39
CA LEU A 142 3.47 -16.88 -23.34
C LEU A 142 4.61 -17.78 -22.85
N MET A 143 4.86 -17.86 -21.55
CA MET A 143 5.80 -18.81 -20.96
C MET A 143 5.35 -20.27 -21.18
N ASP A 144 4.08 -20.58 -20.87
CA ASP A 144 3.53 -21.93 -21.07
C ASP A 144 3.58 -22.32 -22.55
N ASN A 145 3.24 -21.37 -23.46
CA ASN A 145 3.36 -21.59 -24.89
C ASN A 145 4.82 -21.81 -25.34
N TYR A 146 5.76 -21.04 -24.80
CA TYR A 146 7.18 -21.21 -25.11
C TYR A 146 7.67 -22.60 -24.71
N ILE A 147 7.38 -23.05 -23.48
CA ILE A 147 7.72 -24.38 -23.01
C ILE A 147 7.08 -25.45 -23.91
N TYR A 148 5.80 -25.30 -24.27
CA TYR A 148 5.09 -26.25 -25.13
C TYR A 148 5.70 -26.37 -26.51
N GLN A 149 6.00 -25.25 -27.17
CA GLN A 149 6.51 -25.23 -28.55
C GLN A 149 7.96 -25.71 -28.68
N HIS A 150 8.79 -25.52 -27.65
CA HIS A 150 10.22 -25.87 -27.69
C HIS A 150 10.55 -27.23 -27.04
N GLN A 151 9.53 -28.07 -26.78
CA GLN A 151 9.77 -29.42 -26.28
C GLN A 151 10.61 -30.27 -27.25
N ALA A 152 10.38 -30.13 -28.55
CA ALA A 152 11.13 -30.86 -29.58
C ALA A 152 12.61 -30.44 -29.62
N ASP A 153 12.92 -29.23 -29.18
CA ASP A 153 14.29 -28.69 -29.06
C ASP A 153 14.96 -29.10 -27.73
N GLY A 154 14.26 -29.88 -26.90
CA GLY A 154 14.74 -30.31 -25.59
C GLY A 154 14.62 -29.24 -24.50
N PHE A 155 13.90 -28.14 -24.72
CA PHE A 155 13.71 -27.10 -23.73
C PHE A 155 12.71 -27.54 -22.66
N ALA A 156 13.12 -27.39 -21.40
CA ALA A 156 12.25 -27.56 -20.24
C ALA A 156 12.76 -26.71 -19.06
N LEU A 157 11.86 -26.31 -18.19
CA LEU A 157 12.20 -25.68 -16.92
C LEU A 157 12.15 -26.72 -15.79
N LYS A 158 13.17 -26.72 -14.95
CA LYS A 158 13.24 -27.53 -13.73
C LYS A 158 12.21 -27.05 -12.70
N GLU A 159 12.00 -25.74 -12.63
CA GLU A 159 11.05 -25.08 -11.72
C GLU A 159 10.44 -23.87 -12.40
N VAL A 160 9.11 -23.77 -12.37
CA VAL A 160 8.34 -22.59 -12.77
C VAL A 160 7.87 -21.91 -11.50
N ILE A 161 8.25 -20.64 -11.32
CA ILE A 161 7.88 -19.86 -10.12
C ILE A 161 6.80 -18.83 -10.41
N TRP A 162 6.61 -18.44 -11.67
CA TRP A 162 5.62 -17.46 -12.10
C TRP A 162 4.22 -18.06 -12.11
N LYS A 163 3.34 -17.54 -11.25
CA LYS A 163 1.93 -17.92 -11.17
C LYS A 163 1.06 -17.03 -12.06
N ARG A 164 -0.25 -17.13 -11.92
CA ARG A 164 -1.25 -16.23 -12.46
C ARG A 164 -1.75 -15.27 -11.40
N VAL A 165 -2.51 -14.24 -11.78
CA VAL A 165 -3.16 -13.34 -10.83
C VAL A 165 -4.63 -13.11 -11.19
N LEU A 166 -5.43 -12.78 -10.17
CA LEU A 166 -6.82 -12.38 -10.32
C LEU A 166 -7.16 -11.40 -9.20
N ASP A 167 -7.90 -10.31 -9.51
CA ASP A 167 -8.24 -9.28 -8.51
C ASP A 167 -9.53 -9.60 -7.75
N VAL A 168 -9.61 -10.81 -7.23
CA VAL A 168 -10.68 -11.29 -6.35
C VAL A 168 -10.09 -12.15 -5.23
N ASN A 169 -10.88 -12.36 -4.16
CA ASN A 169 -10.53 -13.29 -3.10
C ASN A 169 -11.08 -14.68 -3.43
N ASP A 170 -10.22 -15.60 -3.86
CA ASP A 170 -10.63 -16.98 -4.19
C ASP A 170 -9.63 -18.01 -3.66
N ARG A 171 -9.95 -18.62 -2.53
CA ARG A 171 -9.10 -19.65 -1.90
C ARG A 171 -8.93 -20.92 -2.73
N SER A 172 -9.84 -21.19 -3.65
CA SER A 172 -9.80 -22.40 -4.50
C SER A 172 -8.71 -22.32 -5.56
N LEU A 173 -8.27 -21.09 -5.89
CA LEU A 173 -7.25 -20.84 -6.90
C LEU A 173 -5.80 -20.84 -6.37
N ARG A 174 -5.59 -21.04 -5.07
CA ARG A 174 -4.22 -21.03 -4.47
C ARG A 174 -3.27 -22.04 -5.11
N ASN A 175 -3.81 -23.25 -5.37
CA ASN A 175 -3.11 -24.30 -6.10
C ASN A 175 -4.08 -24.90 -7.12
N ILE A 176 -3.64 -25.00 -8.36
CA ILE A 176 -4.41 -25.55 -9.47
C ILE A 176 -3.51 -26.45 -10.32
N VAL A 177 -4.11 -27.24 -11.17
CA VAL A 177 -3.43 -27.98 -12.22
C VAL A 177 -3.81 -27.38 -13.58
N THR A 178 -2.82 -26.98 -14.36
CA THR A 178 -2.98 -26.48 -15.73
C THR A 178 -2.72 -27.58 -16.76
N GLY A 179 -3.14 -27.39 -18.01
CA GLY A 179 -2.85 -28.29 -19.14
C GLY A 179 -3.55 -29.65 -19.07
N LEU A 180 -4.66 -29.77 -18.30
CA LEU A 180 -5.46 -31.00 -18.25
C LEU A 180 -6.18 -31.26 -19.57
N GLY A 181 -6.28 -32.53 -19.97
CA GLY A 181 -6.97 -32.98 -21.16
C GLY A 181 -6.00 -33.42 -22.27
N PRO A 182 -6.38 -33.24 -23.56
CA PRO A 182 -5.53 -33.66 -24.66
C PRO A 182 -4.22 -32.87 -24.71
N ARG A 183 -3.19 -33.47 -25.30
CA ARG A 183 -1.83 -32.88 -25.39
C ARG A 183 -1.82 -31.47 -25.99
N THR A 184 -2.80 -31.14 -26.81
CA THR A 184 -2.99 -29.80 -27.41
C THR A 184 -3.33 -28.71 -26.38
N ASN A 185 -3.72 -29.08 -25.15
CA ASN A 185 -3.97 -28.15 -24.04
C ASN A 185 -2.67 -27.71 -23.33
N GLY A 186 -1.52 -28.21 -23.73
CA GLY A 186 -0.22 -27.89 -23.12
C GLY A 186 0.30 -29.01 -22.23
N LEU A 187 1.26 -28.68 -21.37
CA LEU A 187 1.83 -29.60 -20.38
C LEU A 187 1.04 -29.54 -19.07
N THR A 188 0.74 -30.71 -18.53
CA THR A 188 0.14 -30.77 -17.18
C THR A 188 1.16 -30.32 -16.14
N ALA A 189 0.83 -29.27 -15.41
CA ALA A 189 1.71 -28.69 -14.38
C ALA A 189 0.91 -28.14 -13.20
N GLU A 190 1.51 -28.17 -12.01
CA GLU A 190 0.99 -27.47 -10.84
C GLU A 190 1.25 -25.97 -10.99
N SER A 191 0.26 -25.15 -10.65
CA SER A 191 0.33 -23.69 -10.68
C SER A 191 -0.58 -23.11 -9.61
N GLY A 192 -0.90 -21.81 -9.66
CA GLY A 192 -1.82 -21.15 -8.76
C GLY A 192 -2.05 -19.70 -9.16
N PHE A 193 -2.85 -19.02 -8.34
CA PHE A 193 -3.11 -17.61 -8.47
C PHE A 193 -2.71 -16.86 -7.20
N ASP A 194 -2.14 -15.68 -7.38
CA ASP A 194 -2.04 -14.66 -6.35
C ASP A 194 -3.10 -13.57 -6.62
N ILE A 195 -3.40 -12.72 -5.64
CA ILE A 195 -4.24 -11.55 -5.87
C ILE A 195 -3.44 -10.49 -6.64
N THR A 196 -4.08 -9.74 -7.54
CA THR A 196 -3.39 -8.75 -8.40
C THR A 196 -2.50 -7.75 -7.63
N PRO A 197 -2.87 -7.23 -6.43
CA PRO A 197 -1.97 -6.40 -5.63
C PRO A 197 -0.64 -7.06 -5.19
N ALA A 198 -0.54 -8.39 -5.27
CA ALA A 198 0.68 -9.14 -5.00
C ALA A 198 1.55 -9.35 -6.24
N SER A 199 1.07 -8.97 -7.43
CA SER A 199 1.81 -9.06 -8.68
C SER A 199 3.12 -8.29 -8.64
N GLU A 200 4.19 -8.87 -9.15
CA GLU A 200 5.45 -8.15 -9.34
C GLU A 200 5.28 -6.97 -10.31
N LEU A 201 4.41 -7.09 -11.34
CA LEU A 201 4.11 -5.97 -12.25
C LEU A 201 3.44 -4.79 -11.53
N MET A 202 2.62 -5.03 -10.49
CA MET A 202 2.09 -3.97 -9.64
C MET A 202 3.22 -3.21 -8.92
N ALA A 203 4.20 -3.92 -8.38
CA ALA A 203 5.37 -3.32 -7.75
C ALA A 203 6.24 -2.57 -8.77
N ILE A 204 6.45 -3.14 -9.95
CA ILE A 204 7.20 -2.52 -11.05
C ILE A 204 6.52 -1.20 -11.48
N LEU A 205 5.21 -1.20 -11.68
CA LEU A 205 4.45 0.02 -12.02
C LEU A 205 4.64 1.11 -10.96
N CYS A 206 4.59 0.74 -9.67
CA CYS A 206 4.73 1.70 -8.57
C CYS A 206 6.16 2.21 -8.37
N LEU A 207 7.19 1.42 -8.68
CA LEU A 207 8.59 1.74 -8.42
C LEU A 207 9.35 2.25 -9.64
N SER A 208 8.80 2.13 -10.84
CA SER A 208 9.41 2.61 -12.08
C SER A 208 9.42 4.13 -12.16
N LYS A 209 10.55 4.69 -12.64
CA LYS A 209 10.75 6.15 -12.81
C LYS A 209 10.30 6.65 -14.18
N ASN A 210 10.41 5.80 -15.20
CA ASN A 210 10.03 6.07 -16.59
C ASN A 210 9.84 4.76 -17.36
N LEU A 211 9.50 4.83 -18.67
CA LEU A 211 9.26 3.62 -19.48
C LEU A 211 10.52 2.78 -19.69
N ASP A 212 11.71 3.39 -19.77
CA ASP A 212 12.95 2.65 -19.97
C ASP A 212 13.31 1.86 -18.70
N ASP A 213 13.12 2.46 -17.52
CA ASP A 213 13.26 1.76 -16.24
C ASP A 213 12.22 0.64 -16.11
N MET A 214 10.97 0.87 -16.52
CA MET A 214 9.93 -0.17 -16.54
C MET A 214 10.30 -1.31 -17.50
N ARG A 215 10.81 -1.01 -18.69
CA ARG A 215 11.29 -2.01 -19.66
C ARG A 215 12.38 -2.88 -19.04
N ARG A 216 13.44 -2.26 -18.49
CA ARG A 216 14.54 -2.96 -17.84
C ARG A 216 14.06 -3.87 -16.70
N ARG A 217 13.10 -3.40 -15.91
CA ARG A 217 12.51 -4.18 -14.82
C ARG A 217 11.71 -5.38 -15.33
N ILE A 218 10.88 -5.19 -16.36
CA ILE A 218 10.10 -6.27 -16.97
C ILE A 218 11.02 -7.32 -17.60
N ASP A 219 12.08 -6.90 -18.31
CA ASP A 219 13.09 -7.80 -18.88
C ASP A 219 13.69 -8.75 -17.83
N ASN A 220 13.89 -8.23 -16.62
CA ASN A 220 14.53 -8.96 -15.54
C ASN A 220 13.57 -9.73 -14.61
N ILE A 221 12.28 -9.83 -14.91
CA ILE A 221 11.36 -10.67 -14.14
C ILE A 221 11.79 -12.14 -14.26
N LEU A 222 11.98 -12.79 -13.12
CA LEU A 222 12.32 -14.20 -13.03
C LEU A 222 11.07 -15.08 -13.17
N LEU A 223 11.07 -15.98 -14.13
CA LEU A 223 9.95 -16.88 -14.43
C LEU A 223 10.15 -18.30 -13.90
N GLY A 224 11.39 -18.76 -13.85
CA GLY A 224 11.76 -20.09 -13.42
C GLY A 224 13.25 -20.37 -13.55
N TYR A 225 13.61 -21.65 -13.42
CA TYR A 225 14.98 -22.12 -13.53
C TYR A 225 15.10 -23.28 -14.52
N THR A 226 16.15 -23.27 -15.31
CA THR A 226 16.53 -24.39 -16.19
C THR A 226 17.11 -25.55 -15.39
N PHE A 227 17.32 -26.72 -16.01
CA PHE A 227 17.89 -27.89 -15.34
C PHE A 227 19.35 -27.71 -14.91
N ASP A 228 20.07 -26.77 -15.49
CA ASP A 228 21.42 -26.35 -15.07
C ASP A 228 21.41 -25.15 -14.09
N ASP A 229 20.26 -24.93 -13.43
CA ASP A 229 20.03 -23.91 -12.40
C ASP A 229 20.23 -22.45 -12.87
N LYS A 230 20.14 -22.20 -14.19
CA LYS A 230 20.17 -20.83 -14.72
C LYS A 230 18.79 -20.18 -14.62
N PRO A 231 18.72 -18.87 -14.28
CA PRO A 231 17.47 -18.14 -14.28
C PRO A 231 16.90 -18.01 -15.70
N PHE A 232 15.61 -18.24 -15.86
CA PHE A 232 14.83 -17.98 -17.07
C PHE A 232 13.94 -16.76 -16.81
N MET A 233 14.10 -15.71 -17.63
CA MET A 233 13.52 -14.40 -17.40
C MET A 233 12.61 -13.98 -18.54
N VAL A 234 11.83 -12.90 -18.36
CA VAL A 234 10.93 -12.35 -19.40
C VAL A 234 11.69 -11.96 -20.66
N LYS A 235 12.91 -11.43 -20.56
CA LYS A 235 13.77 -11.13 -21.71
C LYS A 235 14.05 -12.35 -22.59
N ASP A 236 14.13 -13.55 -22.01
CA ASP A 236 14.39 -14.78 -22.74
C ASP A 236 13.19 -15.23 -23.61
N LEU A 237 11.99 -14.74 -23.25
CA LEU A 237 10.78 -14.90 -24.09
C LEU A 237 10.67 -13.85 -25.22
N GLY A 238 11.40 -12.74 -25.13
CA GLY A 238 11.35 -11.65 -26.12
C GLY A 238 10.02 -10.87 -26.14
N ILE A 239 9.26 -10.85 -25.04
CA ILE A 239 7.87 -10.32 -25.00
C ILE A 239 7.73 -8.95 -24.32
N THR A 240 8.79 -8.38 -23.82
CA THR A 240 8.76 -7.13 -23.00
C THR A 240 8.02 -5.99 -23.69
N GLY A 241 8.15 -5.86 -25.02
CA GLY A 241 7.44 -4.84 -25.79
C GLY A 241 5.92 -4.98 -25.68
N SER A 242 5.40 -6.20 -25.80
CA SER A 242 3.96 -6.50 -25.68
C SER A 242 3.43 -6.19 -24.29
N ILE A 243 4.20 -6.53 -23.26
CA ILE A 243 3.83 -6.23 -21.86
C ILE A 243 3.80 -4.72 -21.60
N LEU A 244 4.77 -3.97 -22.13
CA LEU A 244 4.78 -2.51 -22.05
C LEU A 244 3.58 -1.86 -22.74
N VAL A 245 3.13 -2.40 -23.87
CA VAL A 245 1.93 -1.90 -24.58
C VAL A 245 0.71 -2.01 -23.69
N LEU A 246 0.51 -3.14 -23.01
CA LEU A 246 -0.59 -3.35 -22.07
C LEU A 246 -0.54 -2.36 -20.88
N LEU A 247 0.67 -2.01 -20.40
CA LEU A 247 0.86 -1.14 -19.25
C LEU A 247 0.99 0.35 -19.60
N LYS A 248 1.09 0.73 -20.88
CA LYS A 248 1.39 2.10 -21.34
C LYS A 248 0.47 3.15 -20.71
N THR A 249 -0.84 2.90 -20.73
CA THR A 249 -1.84 3.82 -20.20
C THR A 249 -1.94 3.70 -18.68
N ALA A 250 -1.88 2.48 -18.14
CA ALA A 250 -1.90 2.23 -16.71
C ALA A 250 -0.71 2.90 -15.97
N PHE A 251 0.39 3.20 -16.66
CA PHE A 251 1.55 3.89 -16.08
C PHE A 251 1.36 5.41 -15.88
N LYS A 252 0.25 5.99 -16.35
CA LYS A 252 -0.12 7.39 -16.08
C LYS A 252 -0.94 7.44 -14.80
N PRO A 253 -0.62 8.33 -13.83
CA PRO A 253 -1.44 8.53 -12.63
C PRO A 253 -2.86 9.01 -12.94
N ASN A 254 -3.81 8.61 -12.11
CA ASN A 254 -5.20 9.06 -12.19
C ASN A 254 -5.40 10.31 -11.36
N LEU A 255 -5.97 11.35 -11.98
CA LEU A 255 -6.43 12.57 -11.31
C LEU A 255 -7.93 12.47 -11.05
N VAL A 256 -8.32 12.76 -9.82
CA VAL A 256 -9.69 12.90 -9.34
C VAL A 256 -9.77 14.07 -8.36
N GLN A 257 -10.86 14.19 -7.62
CA GLN A 257 -11.06 15.22 -6.60
C GLN A 257 -11.58 14.62 -5.30
N THR A 258 -11.49 15.37 -4.24
CA THR A 258 -12.14 15.08 -2.97
C THR A 258 -13.55 15.68 -2.90
N THR A 259 -14.28 15.38 -1.86
CA THR A 259 -15.61 15.94 -1.56
C THR A 259 -15.64 17.48 -1.51
N GLU A 260 -14.51 18.12 -1.23
CA GLU A 260 -14.40 19.60 -1.20
C GLU A 260 -13.60 20.16 -2.41
N GLY A 261 -13.40 19.35 -3.45
CA GLY A 261 -12.74 19.77 -4.68
C GLY A 261 -11.21 19.84 -4.64
N THR A 262 -10.58 19.39 -3.56
CA THR A 262 -9.10 19.23 -3.52
C THR A 262 -8.68 18.19 -4.54
N PRO A 263 -7.66 18.46 -5.39
CA PRO A 263 -7.14 17.48 -6.32
C PRO A 263 -6.53 16.27 -5.61
N ALA A 264 -6.73 15.07 -6.19
CA ALA A 264 -6.19 13.83 -5.67
C ALA A 264 -5.62 12.98 -6.81
N PHE A 265 -4.42 12.43 -6.59
CA PHE A 265 -3.82 11.44 -7.48
C PHE A 265 -3.98 10.06 -6.90
N ILE A 266 -4.51 9.12 -7.69
CA ILE A 266 -4.67 7.71 -7.29
C ILE A 266 -3.93 6.85 -8.30
N HIS A 267 -2.97 6.02 -7.83
CA HIS A 267 -2.20 5.20 -8.76
C HIS A 267 -1.46 4.06 -8.07
N GLY A 268 -1.68 2.84 -8.58
CA GLY A 268 -1.11 1.60 -8.05
C GLY A 268 -1.70 1.19 -6.71
N GLY A 269 -1.79 -0.11 -6.47
CA GLY A 269 -2.47 -0.66 -5.29
C GLY A 269 -1.79 -1.88 -4.65
N PRO A 270 -0.46 -1.90 -4.45
CA PRO A 270 0.20 -3.02 -3.78
C PRO A 270 -0.22 -3.09 -2.30
N PHE A 271 -0.45 -4.30 -1.77
CA PHE A 271 -0.78 -4.47 -0.36
C PHE A 271 0.47 -4.45 0.52
N ALA A 272 0.39 -3.84 1.71
CA ALA A 272 1.54 -3.70 2.59
C ALA A 272 1.88 -4.96 3.41
N ASN A 273 0.97 -5.93 3.53
CA ASN A 273 1.23 -7.20 4.21
C ASN A 273 1.83 -8.29 3.31
N ILE A 274 1.85 -8.09 1.98
CA ILE A 274 2.38 -9.04 1.00
C ILE A 274 3.26 -8.41 -0.08
N ALA A 275 3.29 -7.07 -0.15
CA ALA A 275 4.09 -6.25 -1.06
C ALA A 275 4.52 -4.96 -0.34
N HIS A 276 5.03 -3.94 -1.07
CA HIS A 276 5.57 -2.73 -0.44
C HIS A 276 4.53 -1.70 0.03
N GLY A 277 3.25 -1.82 -0.39
CA GLY A 277 2.14 -1.12 0.23
C GLY A 277 2.05 0.39 0.03
N CYS A 278 2.67 0.94 -1.01
CA CYS A 278 2.68 2.37 -1.29
C CYS A 278 2.19 2.65 -2.71
N ASN A 279 1.59 3.83 -2.93
CA ASN A 279 1.28 4.30 -4.28
C ASN A 279 2.56 4.55 -5.11
N SER A 280 2.40 4.83 -6.40
CA SER A 280 3.53 4.96 -7.30
C SER A 280 4.43 6.17 -6.99
N ILE A 281 5.71 6.04 -7.31
CA ILE A 281 6.69 7.14 -7.26
C ILE A 281 6.22 8.29 -8.18
N ILE A 282 5.74 7.96 -9.37
CA ILE A 282 5.29 8.96 -10.36
C ILE A 282 4.10 9.77 -9.84
N ALA A 283 3.07 9.13 -9.27
CA ALA A 283 1.92 9.84 -8.73
C ALA A 283 2.33 10.80 -7.60
N THR A 284 3.22 10.36 -6.71
CA THR A 284 3.75 11.21 -5.64
C THR A 284 4.53 12.40 -6.22
N LYS A 285 5.42 12.18 -7.20
CA LYS A 285 6.20 13.26 -7.82
C LYS A 285 5.37 14.21 -8.66
N VAL A 286 4.35 13.72 -9.37
CA VAL A 286 3.39 14.60 -10.08
C VAL A 286 2.63 15.45 -9.07
N ALA A 287 2.11 14.88 -7.99
CA ALA A 287 1.47 15.64 -6.93
C ALA A 287 2.41 16.72 -6.35
N MET A 288 3.68 16.38 -6.07
CA MET A 288 4.68 17.32 -5.55
C MET A 288 5.11 18.39 -6.56
N THR A 289 4.90 18.16 -7.86
CA THR A 289 5.16 19.18 -8.89
C THR A 289 4.14 20.32 -8.81
N PHE A 290 2.91 20.02 -8.39
CA PHE A 290 1.79 20.97 -8.41
C PHE A 290 1.28 21.38 -7.02
N GLY A 291 1.64 20.66 -5.97
CA GLY A 291 1.27 20.96 -4.58
C GLY A 291 2.46 21.40 -3.74
N ASP A 292 2.27 22.41 -2.89
CA ASP A 292 3.27 22.83 -1.90
C ASP A 292 3.35 21.83 -0.74
N TYR A 293 2.22 21.19 -0.43
CA TYR A 293 2.07 20.12 0.54
C TYR A 293 1.46 18.90 -0.14
N VAL A 294 2.11 17.76 -0.04
CA VAL A 294 1.59 16.50 -0.60
C VAL A 294 1.44 15.47 0.48
N ILE A 295 0.22 14.99 0.64
CA ILE A 295 -0.13 13.97 1.62
C ILE A 295 -0.14 12.61 0.91
N THR A 296 0.63 11.66 1.42
CA THR A 296 0.61 10.28 0.93
C THR A 296 0.46 9.31 2.11
N GLU A 297 0.02 8.09 1.82
CA GLU A 297 -0.15 7.08 2.86
C GLU A 297 0.67 5.82 2.60
N ALA A 298 0.95 5.10 3.68
CA ALA A 298 1.47 3.74 3.65
C ALA A 298 0.46 2.75 4.23
N GLY A 299 0.38 1.54 3.65
CA GLY A 299 -0.64 0.55 4.01
C GLY A 299 -0.45 -0.02 5.42
N PHE A 300 -1.55 -0.29 6.12
CA PHE A 300 -1.59 -0.82 7.48
C PHE A 300 -0.84 0.04 8.51
N GLY A 301 -0.21 -0.60 9.52
CA GLY A 301 0.55 0.08 10.56
C GLY A 301 1.94 0.51 10.12
N ALA A 302 2.58 1.37 10.93
CA ALA A 302 3.90 1.90 10.62
C ALA A 302 4.99 0.81 10.58
N ASP A 303 4.79 -0.28 11.29
CA ASP A 303 5.68 -1.45 11.28
C ASP A 303 5.71 -2.20 9.94
N LEU A 304 4.68 -2.05 9.12
CA LEU A 304 4.58 -2.64 7.78
C LEU A 304 4.70 -1.58 6.68
N GLY A 305 3.73 -0.67 6.62
CA GLY A 305 3.63 0.28 5.53
C GLY A 305 4.72 1.34 5.56
N ALA A 306 4.90 2.03 6.70
CA ALA A 306 5.91 3.08 6.80
C ALA A 306 7.34 2.51 6.69
N GLU A 307 7.61 1.36 7.28
CA GLU A 307 8.89 0.66 7.12
C GLU A 307 9.25 0.50 5.63
N LYS A 308 8.32 -0.03 4.82
CA LYS A 308 8.53 -0.24 3.38
C LYS A 308 8.54 1.06 2.59
N PHE A 309 7.77 2.04 3.03
CA PHE A 309 7.82 3.38 2.44
C PHE A 309 9.23 3.97 2.53
N PHE A 310 9.86 3.88 3.69
CA PHE A 310 11.24 4.37 3.89
C PHE A 310 12.26 3.43 3.20
N ASN A 311 12.30 2.17 3.61
CA ASN A 311 13.36 1.24 3.18
C ASN A 311 13.27 0.82 1.70
N ILE A 312 12.11 0.94 1.05
CA ILE A 312 11.93 0.57 -0.36
C ILE A 312 11.64 1.79 -1.22
N LYS A 313 10.49 2.47 -1.01
CA LYS A 313 10.07 3.56 -1.89
C LYS A 313 11.01 4.77 -1.82
N CYS A 314 11.30 5.28 -0.62
CA CYS A 314 12.20 6.42 -0.45
C CYS A 314 13.63 6.10 -0.91
N ARG A 315 14.15 4.91 -0.55
CA ARG A 315 15.47 4.45 -0.99
C ARG A 315 15.62 4.44 -2.51
N LYS A 316 14.60 3.99 -3.25
CA LYS A 316 14.61 3.92 -4.72
C LYS A 316 14.33 5.27 -5.40
N SER A 317 13.54 6.12 -4.79
CA SER A 317 13.06 7.36 -5.40
C SER A 317 13.81 8.63 -5.00
N GLY A 318 14.53 8.60 -3.86
CA GLY A 318 15.10 9.77 -3.23
C GLY A 318 14.07 10.69 -2.54
N LEU A 319 12.80 10.30 -2.48
CA LEU A 319 11.77 11.03 -1.75
C LEU A 319 12.05 11.03 -0.24
N LYS A 320 11.75 12.15 0.41
CA LYS A 320 11.90 12.33 1.86
C LYS A 320 10.67 13.04 2.41
N PRO A 321 9.91 12.45 3.34
CA PRO A 321 8.88 13.17 4.05
C PRO A 321 9.46 14.22 4.99
N GLU A 322 8.82 15.39 5.04
CA GLU A 322 9.15 16.45 6.01
C GLU A 322 8.50 16.19 7.38
N LEU A 323 7.50 15.30 7.43
CA LEU A 323 6.78 14.93 8.63
C LEU A 323 6.04 13.61 8.44
N THR A 324 5.88 12.83 9.50
CA THR A 324 5.01 11.66 9.54
C THR A 324 3.85 11.87 10.51
N VAL A 325 2.62 11.72 10.03
CA VAL A 325 1.40 11.70 10.83
C VAL A 325 1.09 10.25 11.22
N LEU A 326 1.05 9.97 12.49
CA LEU A 326 0.69 8.67 13.06
C LEU A 326 -0.77 8.69 13.53
N VAL A 327 -1.63 7.95 12.88
CA VAL A 327 -3.05 7.85 13.20
C VAL A 327 -3.27 6.88 14.35
N ALA A 328 -3.97 7.32 15.39
CA ALA A 328 -4.41 6.52 16.51
C ALA A 328 -5.93 6.65 16.73
N THR A 329 -6.55 5.63 17.33
CA THR A 329 -7.97 5.59 17.71
C THR A 329 -8.13 4.91 19.06
N LEU A 330 -9.18 5.24 19.84
CA LEU A 330 -9.48 4.51 21.08
C LEU A 330 -9.68 3.02 20.82
N ASN A 331 -10.45 2.65 19.81
CA ASN A 331 -10.67 1.24 19.47
C ASN A 331 -9.33 0.50 19.19
N GLY A 332 -8.39 1.17 18.52
CA GLY A 332 -7.06 0.63 18.28
C GLY A 332 -6.28 0.42 19.57
N LEU A 333 -6.22 1.44 20.42
CA LEU A 333 -5.52 1.37 21.69
C LEU A 333 -6.14 0.33 22.63
N LYS A 334 -7.47 0.32 22.79
CA LYS A 334 -8.19 -0.67 23.60
C LYS A 334 -7.92 -2.09 23.14
N MET A 335 -8.01 -2.36 21.83
CA MET A 335 -7.73 -3.70 21.28
C MET A 335 -6.30 -4.14 21.60
N HIS A 336 -5.33 -3.25 21.39
CA HIS A 336 -3.92 -3.52 21.70
C HIS A 336 -3.63 -3.52 23.21
N GLY A 337 -4.51 -2.93 24.02
CA GLY A 337 -4.53 -3.03 25.49
C GLY A 337 -5.23 -4.26 26.04
N GLY A 338 -5.76 -5.13 25.18
CA GLY A 338 -6.39 -6.39 25.56
C GLY A 338 -7.88 -6.28 25.93
N THR A 339 -8.55 -5.18 25.59
CA THR A 339 -10.01 -5.05 25.73
C THR A 339 -10.70 -6.01 24.75
N PRO A 340 -11.69 -6.83 25.21
CA PRO A 340 -12.44 -7.71 24.32
C PRO A 340 -13.13 -6.96 23.18
N LEU A 341 -13.21 -7.59 22.00
CA LEU A 341 -13.78 -6.93 20.80
C LEU A 341 -15.26 -6.55 20.99
N GLU A 342 -16.02 -7.31 21.74
CA GLU A 342 -17.42 -7.03 22.09
C GLU A 342 -17.58 -5.81 22.99
N ASP A 343 -16.55 -5.44 23.74
CA ASP A 343 -16.55 -4.31 24.67
C ASP A 343 -15.76 -3.09 24.13
N ILE A 344 -15.20 -3.18 22.93
CA ILE A 344 -14.26 -2.19 22.38
C ILE A 344 -14.83 -0.75 22.30
N GLN A 345 -16.16 -0.62 22.17
CA GLN A 345 -16.86 0.67 22.13
C GLN A 345 -17.27 1.18 23.51
N LYS A 346 -17.12 0.38 24.57
CA LYS A 346 -17.40 0.82 25.95
C LYS A 346 -16.19 1.56 26.50
N PRO A 347 -16.39 2.49 27.45
CA PRO A 347 -15.29 3.13 28.16
C PRO A 347 -14.40 2.09 28.86
N ASP A 348 -13.08 2.17 28.64
CA ASP A 348 -12.05 1.33 29.28
C ASP A 348 -10.71 2.09 29.33
N ALA A 349 -10.61 3.02 30.29
CA ALA A 349 -9.41 3.83 30.50
C ALA A 349 -8.15 2.99 30.75
N GLU A 350 -8.27 1.87 31.47
CA GLU A 350 -7.14 0.98 31.74
C GLU A 350 -6.71 0.20 30.48
N GLY A 351 -7.66 -0.19 29.63
CA GLY A 351 -7.39 -0.75 28.31
C GLY A 351 -6.63 0.23 27.41
N VAL A 352 -7.04 1.51 27.41
CA VAL A 352 -6.34 2.59 26.70
C VAL A 352 -4.90 2.72 27.19
N LYS A 353 -4.66 2.80 28.49
CA LYS A 353 -3.31 2.92 29.09
C LYS A 353 -2.43 1.73 28.73
N ARG A 354 -2.93 0.49 28.80
CA ARG A 354 -2.19 -0.70 28.35
C ARG A 354 -1.86 -0.64 26.87
N GLY A 355 -2.73 -0.03 26.06
CA GLY A 355 -2.54 0.16 24.62
C GLY A 355 -1.45 1.18 24.26
N PHE A 356 -1.04 2.04 25.16
CA PHE A 356 0.05 3.01 24.94
C PHE A 356 1.36 2.33 24.52
N ALA A 357 1.65 1.13 24.99
CA ALA A 357 2.83 0.38 24.57
C ALA A 357 2.90 0.18 23.03
N ASN A 358 1.74 0.02 22.37
CA ASN A 358 1.68 -0.07 20.90
C ASN A 358 1.94 1.29 20.24
N LEU A 359 1.33 2.35 20.76
CA LEU A 359 1.53 3.73 20.29
C LEU A 359 3.01 4.13 20.40
N ASP A 360 3.59 3.94 21.58
CA ASP A 360 4.97 4.29 21.89
C ASP A 360 5.98 3.60 20.98
N ARG A 361 5.74 2.29 20.70
CA ARG A 361 6.57 1.52 19.78
C ARG A 361 6.53 2.11 18.38
N HIS A 362 5.37 2.50 17.88
CA HIS A 362 5.23 3.11 16.57
C HIS A 362 5.88 4.49 16.51
N ILE A 363 5.69 5.33 17.54
CA ILE A 363 6.35 6.64 17.64
C ILE A 363 7.87 6.46 17.62
N LYS A 364 8.40 5.58 18.47
CA LYS A 364 9.84 5.34 18.55
C LYS A 364 10.43 4.83 17.24
N ASN A 365 9.77 3.86 16.58
CA ASN A 365 10.22 3.36 15.30
C ASN A 365 10.25 4.45 14.23
N LEU A 366 9.27 5.36 14.19
CA LEU A 366 9.26 6.48 13.24
C LEU A 366 10.36 7.50 13.56
N GLN A 367 10.61 7.80 14.82
CA GLN A 367 11.73 8.65 15.25
C GLN A 367 13.08 8.03 14.90
N ASP A 368 13.23 6.70 15.02
CA ASP A 368 14.44 5.98 14.62
C ASP A 368 14.70 6.08 13.09
N PHE A 369 13.67 6.26 12.27
CA PHE A 369 13.79 6.62 10.85
C PHE A 369 14.18 8.10 10.62
N GLY A 370 14.35 8.89 11.67
CA GLY A 370 14.66 10.34 11.58
C GLY A 370 13.43 11.21 11.36
N GLN A 371 12.23 10.69 11.61
CA GLN A 371 11.00 11.42 11.38
C GLN A 371 10.58 12.29 12.56
N SER A 372 10.12 13.51 12.26
CA SER A 372 9.24 14.25 13.15
C SER A 372 7.85 13.65 13.08
N VAL A 373 7.25 13.39 14.24
CA VAL A 373 5.98 12.66 14.37
C VAL A 373 4.93 13.57 14.99
N VAL A 374 3.75 13.60 14.37
CA VAL A 374 2.52 14.17 14.94
C VAL A 374 1.51 13.04 15.08
N VAL A 375 0.88 12.92 16.25
CA VAL A 375 -0.22 11.98 16.47
C VAL A 375 -1.53 12.64 16.04
N SER A 376 -2.19 12.06 15.04
CA SER A 376 -3.56 12.38 14.64
C SER A 376 -4.51 11.40 15.30
N PHE A 377 -5.34 11.91 16.19
CA PHE A 377 -6.34 11.09 16.87
C PHE A 377 -7.68 11.14 16.12
N ASN A 378 -8.05 10.03 15.52
CA ASN A 378 -9.27 9.92 14.72
C ASN A 378 -10.45 9.62 15.67
N LYS A 379 -11.32 10.63 15.90
CA LYS A 379 -12.42 10.58 16.87
C LYS A 379 -13.61 9.81 16.29
N TYR A 380 -14.18 8.92 17.08
CA TYR A 380 -15.45 8.25 16.85
C TYR A 380 -16.54 8.73 17.81
N ALA A 381 -17.81 8.53 17.44
CA ALA A 381 -18.95 8.97 18.24
C ALA A 381 -19.04 8.28 19.63
N SER A 382 -18.44 7.10 19.78
CA SER A 382 -18.38 6.36 21.05
C SER A 382 -17.27 6.81 21.99
N ASP A 383 -16.36 7.68 21.53
CA ASP A 383 -15.18 8.06 22.27
C ASP A 383 -15.53 9.04 23.40
N THR A 384 -15.03 8.79 24.61
CA THR A 384 -15.23 9.67 25.75
C THR A 384 -14.12 10.72 25.86
N GLU A 385 -14.45 11.91 26.35
CA GLU A 385 -13.46 12.99 26.55
C GLU A 385 -12.38 12.60 27.58
N GLU A 386 -12.74 11.80 28.59
CA GLU A 386 -11.79 11.28 29.57
C GLU A 386 -10.70 10.43 28.89
N GLU A 387 -11.11 9.47 28.06
CA GLU A 387 -10.17 8.59 27.34
C GLU A 387 -9.33 9.35 26.31
N ILE A 388 -9.93 10.33 25.62
CA ILE A 388 -9.19 11.21 24.68
C ILE A 388 -8.12 12.00 25.42
N ASN A 389 -8.46 12.58 26.58
CA ASN A 389 -7.52 13.35 27.40
C ASN A 389 -6.35 12.49 27.89
N LEU A 390 -6.59 11.22 28.28
CA LEU A 390 -5.50 10.30 28.63
C LEU A 390 -4.49 10.14 27.48
N VAL A 391 -4.95 10.00 26.25
CA VAL A 391 -4.05 9.89 25.08
C VAL A 391 -3.31 11.19 24.84
N LYS A 392 -3.99 12.33 24.97
CA LYS A 392 -3.40 13.65 24.78
C LYS A 392 -2.30 13.92 25.83
N GLU A 393 -2.56 13.64 27.10
CA GLU A 393 -1.60 13.78 28.18
C GLU A 393 -0.39 12.87 27.98
N HIS A 394 -0.61 11.62 27.61
CA HIS A 394 0.47 10.67 27.31
C HIS A 394 1.35 11.15 26.14
N CYS A 395 0.77 11.65 25.05
CA CYS A 395 1.55 12.23 23.95
C CYS A 395 2.37 13.45 24.41
N ALA A 396 1.80 14.29 25.29
CA ALA A 396 2.51 15.44 25.86
C ALA A 396 3.69 15.01 26.72
N GLU A 397 3.54 13.99 27.55
CA GLU A 397 4.63 13.40 28.37
C GLU A 397 5.75 12.85 27.49
N MET A 398 5.42 12.27 26.32
CA MET A 398 6.39 11.82 25.33
C MET A 398 7.01 12.95 24.51
N GLY A 399 6.54 14.19 24.64
CA GLY A 399 6.96 15.33 23.82
C GLY A 399 6.54 15.22 22.36
N VAL A 400 5.45 14.51 22.06
CA VAL A 400 4.93 14.31 20.72
C VAL A 400 3.67 15.15 20.52
N PRO A 401 3.61 16.03 19.49
CA PRO A 401 2.44 16.82 19.19
C PRO A 401 1.21 15.96 18.89
N PHE A 402 0.04 16.36 19.39
CA PHE A 402 -1.23 15.67 19.28
C PHE A 402 -2.31 16.61 18.76
N ALA A 403 -3.12 16.16 17.79
CA ALA A 403 -4.33 16.85 17.36
C ALA A 403 -5.50 15.88 17.18
N LEU A 404 -6.69 16.35 17.57
CA LEU A 404 -7.94 15.68 17.20
C LEU A 404 -8.21 15.82 15.70
N ASN A 405 -8.77 14.79 15.12
CA ASN A 405 -9.22 14.80 13.73
C ASN A 405 -10.68 14.31 13.65
N ASN A 406 -11.57 15.20 13.22
CA ASN A 406 -12.98 14.94 13.00
C ASN A 406 -13.37 15.08 11.51
N ALA A 407 -12.41 14.85 10.61
CA ALA A 407 -12.62 15.02 9.17
C ALA A 407 -13.71 14.11 8.59
N TRP A 408 -13.98 12.97 9.21
CA TRP A 408 -15.08 12.11 8.78
C TRP A 408 -16.43 12.84 8.85
N ALA A 409 -16.71 13.55 9.94
CA ALA A 409 -17.98 14.25 10.16
C ALA A 409 -18.01 15.66 9.57
N GLU A 410 -16.88 16.37 9.52
CA GLU A 410 -16.80 17.80 9.26
C GLU A 410 -15.87 18.16 8.08
N GLY A 411 -15.36 17.18 7.33
CA GLY A 411 -14.47 17.45 6.21
C GLY A 411 -13.22 18.22 6.62
N GLY A 412 -12.86 19.21 5.82
CA GLY A 412 -11.68 20.06 6.07
C GLY A 412 -11.75 20.88 7.35
N GLU A 413 -12.94 21.31 7.79
CA GLU A 413 -13.09 22.04 9.06
C GLU A 413 -12.65 21.17 10.25
N GLY A 414 -13.05 19.89 10.28
CA GLY A 414 -12.67 18.95 11.33
C GLY A 414 -11.19 18.55 11.33
N ALA A 415 -10.42 18.94 10.32
CA ALA A 415 -8.99 18.69 10.20
C ALA A 415 -8.12 19.95 10.33
N LYS A 416 -8.68 21.14 10.58
CA LYS A 416 -7.91 22.41 10.64
C LYS A 416 -6.87 22.42 11.73
N GLU A 417 -7.20 21.90 12.91
CA GLU A 417 -6.26 21.82 14.05
C GLU A 417 -5.05 20.93 13.68
N LEU A 418 -5.30 19.76 13.10
CA LEU A 418 -4.25 18.88 12.62
C LEU A 418 -3.42 19.54 11.51
N ALA A 419 -4.07 20.22 10.57
CA ALA A 419 -3.40 20.91 9.48
C ALA A 419 -2.45 22.00 10.00
N GLN A 420 -2.92 22.84 10.93
CA GLN A 420 -2.08 23.89 11.53
C GLN A 420 -0.90 23.27 12.31
N LEU A 421 -1.16 22.24 13.11
CA LEU A 421 -0.13 21.54 13.86
C LEU A 421 0.96 20.93 12.95
N VAL A 422 0.55 20.37 11.80
CA VAL A 422 1.46 19.84 10.78
C VAL A 422 2.34 20.94 10.20
N VAL A 423 1.76 22.08 9.82
CA VAL A 423 2.51 23.24 9.31
C VAL A 423 3.51 23.75 10.34
N ASP A 424 3.05 23.99 11.57
CA ASP A 424 3.89 24.50 12.66
C ASP A 424 5.04 23.54 12.98
N THR A 425 4.77 22.21 12.95
CA THR A 425 5.81 21.21 13.21
C THR A 425 6.84 21.17 12.10
N ILE A 426 6.43 21.23 10.83
CA ILE A 426 7.36 21.27 9.68
C ILE A 426 8.23 22.53 9.74
N GLU A 427 7.67 23.68 10.11
CA GLU A 427 8.41 24.94 10.20
C GLU A 427 9.42 24.96 11.36
N LYS A 428 9.07 24.37 12.49
CA LYS A 428 9.91 24.40 13.71
C LYS A 428 10.87 23.21 13.84
N ASN A 429 10.42 22.02 13.42
CA ASN A 429 11.14 20.75 13.59
C ASN A 429 10.84 19.77 12.45
N PRO A 430 11.28 20.04 11.21
CA PRO A 430 11.10 19.12 10.10
C PRO A 430 11.87 17.82 10.34
N SER A 431 11.46 16.74 9.65
CA SER A 431 12.18 15.46 9.68
C SER A 431 13.63 15.60 9.20
N GLY A 432 14.52 14.90 9.86
CA GLY A 432 15.92 14.76 9.46
C GLY A 432 16.12 13.91 8.19
N PRO A 433 17.37 13.62 7.83
CA PRO A 433 17.68 12.60 6.83
C PRO A 433 17.06 11.25 7.24
N ILE A 434 16.65 10.44 6.26
CA ILE A 434 16.09 9.11 6.55
C ILE A 434 17.21 8.19 7.04
N ASN A 435 17.05 7.67 8.24
CA ASN A 435 17.88 6.60 8.79
C ASN A 435 17.30 5.26 8.35
N PHE A 436 17.82 4.71 7.26
CA PHE A 436 17.37 3.39 6.79
C PHE A 436 17.70 2.30 7.80
N THR A 437 16.79 1.34 7.98
CA THR A 437 16.95 0.27 8.98
C THR A 437 18.19 -0.59 8.73
N TYR A 438 18.59 -0.75 7.49
CA TYR A 438 19.75 -1.54 7.05
C TYR A 438 20.48 -0.85 5.90
N ARG A 439 21.77 -1.22 5.69
CA ARG A 439 22.57 -0.75 4.56
C ARG A 439 22.44 -1.69 3.35
N ASP A 440 22.71 -1.18 2.16
CA ASP A 440 22.60 -1.95 0.92
C ASP A 440 23.64 -3.08 0.83
N ASP A 441 24.82 -2.92 1.46
CA ASP A 441 25.92 -3.87 1.48
C ASP A 441 25.76 -5.04 2.47
N GLN A 442 24.76 -5.00 3.33
CA GLN A 442 24.41 -6.12 4.22
C GLN A 442 23.85 -7.31 3.42
N SER A 443 24.09 -8.52 3.89
CA SER A 443 23.46 -9.73 3.33
C SER A 443 21.95 -9.69 3.51
N LEU A 444 21.20 -10.46 2.69
CA LEU A 444 19.74 -10.54 2.80
C LEU A 444 19.30 -11.03 4.17
N THR A 445 20.03 -11.98 4.77
CA THR A 445 19.78 -12.48 6.12
C THR A 445 19.95 -11.37 7.15
N GLU A 446 21.06 -10.61 7.10
CA GLU A 446 21.28 -9.47 8.02
C GLU A 446 20.21 -8.41 7.89
N LYS A 447 19.75 -8.08 6.66
CA LYS A 447 18.65 -7.11 6.44
C LYS A 447 17.35 -7.57 7.10
N ILE A 448 16.97 -8.84 6.92
CA ILE A 448 15.77 -9.43 7.56
C ILE A 448 15.91 -9.39 9.08
N GLU A 449 17.04 -9.81 9.62
CA GLU A 449 17.29 -9.82 11.06
C GLU A 449 17.28 -8.41 11.65
N THR A 450 17.86 -7.44 10.95
CA THR A 450 17.87 -6.03 11.39
C THR A 450 16.46 -5.48 11.50
N ILE A 451 15.58 -5.73 10.52
CA ILE A 451 14.18 -5.32 10.58
C ILE A 451 13.49 -6.02 11.77
N ALA A 452 13.60 -7.33 11.87
CA ALA A 452 12.92 -8.11 12.90
C ALA A 452 13.35 -7.71 14.32
N LYS A 453 14.64 -7.47 14.55
CA LYS A 453 15.18 -7.10 15.85
C LYS A 453 14.90 -5.64 16.20
N ASN A 454 15.13 -4.70 15.27
CA ASN A 454 15.07 -3.27 15.56
C ASN A 454 13.65 -2.71 15.55
N LEU A 455 12.78 -3.13 14.60
CA LEU A 455 11.43 -2.61 14.53
C LEU A 455 10.41 -3.48 15.28
N TYR A 456 10.55 -4.82 15.18
CA TYR A 456 9.57 -5.73 15.77
C TYR A 456 9.95 -6.20 17.17
N ARG A 457 11.23 -6.03 17.59
CA ARG A 457 11.78 -6.49 18.89
C ARG A 457 11.76 -8.01 19.05
N ALA A 458 11.93 -8.75 17.94
CA ALA A 458 12.16 -10.17 17.97
C ALA A 458 13.53 -10.50 18.64
N SER A 459 13.59 -11.60 19.38
CA SER A 459 14.86 -12.07 19.98
C SER A 459 15.77 -12.72 18.95
N ASN A 460 15.18 -13.49 18.04
CA ASN A 460 15.90 -14.19 16.97
C ASN A 460 15.02 -14.41 15.75
N VAL A 461 15.67 -14.69 14.61
CA VAL A 461 15.01 -15.04 13.35
C VAL A 461 15.37 -16.46 12.97
N THR A 462 14.38 -17.24 12.58
CA THR A 462 14.58 -18.60 12.06
C THR A 462 14.11 -18.69 10.62
N TYR A 463 14.69 -19.60 9.88
CA TYR A 463 14.42 -19.79 8.47
C TYR A 463 14.10 -21.25 8.18
N SER A 464 13.05 -21.52 7.41
CA SER A 464 12.81 -22.83 6.86
C SER A 464 13.96 -23.25 5.92
N ALA A 465 14.10 -24.55 5.66
CA ALA A 465 15.09 -25.04 4.70
C ALA A 465 14.89 -24.43 3.29
N VAL A 466 13.64 -24.22 2.89
CA VAL A 466 13.27 -23.59 1.61
C VAL A 466 13.71 -22.13 1.59
N ALA A 467 13.39 -21.37 2.63
CA ALA A 467 13.77 -19.97 2.74
C ALA A 467 15.30 -19.78 2.71
N ARG A 468 16.05 -20.60 3.45
CA ARG A 468 17.53 -20.57 3.42
C ARG A 468 18.09 -20.81 2.03
N ARG A 469 17.60 -21.87 1.35
CA ARG A 469 18.05 -22.20 -0.01
C ARG A 469 17.80 -21.04 -0.97
N LYS A 470 16.62 -20.42 -0.93
CA LYS A 470 16.26 -19.30 -1.80
C LYS A 470 17.09 -18.05 -1.51
N LEU A 471 17.38 -17.73 -0.23
CA LEU A 471 18.27 -16.60 0.13
C LEU A 471 19.68 -16.81 -0.42
N VAL A 472 20.26 -17.99 -0.23
CA VAL A 472 21.58 -18.34 -0.77
C VAL A 472 21.59 -18.25 -2.30
N ALA A 473 20.53 -18.73 -2.97
CA ALA A 473 20.40 -18.64 -4.42
C ALA A 473 20.33 -17.17 -4.89
N ALA A 474 19.53 -16.33 -4.22
CA ALA A 474 19.42 -14.92 -4.53
C ALA A 474 20.77 -14.18 -4.41
N GLU A 475 21.52 -14.44 -3.34
CA GLU A 475 22.86 -13.85 -3.15
C GLU A 475 23.86 -14.32 -4.20
N LYS A 476 23.88 -15.61 -4.55
CA LYS A 476 24.73 -16.16 -5.62
C LYS A 476 24.41 -15.56 -6.99
N MET A 477 23.15 -15.22 -7.25
CA MET A 477 22.71 -14.52 -8.47
C MET A 477 23.01 -13.02 -8.47
N GLY A 478 23.64 -12.47 -7.41
CA GLY A 478 23.99 -11.07 -7.30
C GLY A 478 22.89 -10.15 -6.77
N PHE A 479 21.79 -10.70 -6.23
CA PHE A 479 20.63 -9.94 -5.73
C PHE A 479 20.74 -9.56 -4.24
N GLY A 480 21.89 -9.78 -3.61
CA GLY A 480 22.12 -9.45 -2.19
C GLY A 480 21.90 -7.97 -1.86
N HIS A 481 22.07 -7.06 -2.85
CA HIS A 481 21.84 -5.63 -2.70
C HIS A 481 20.36 -5.22 -2.69
N PHE A 482 19.43 -6.12 -3.02
CA PHE A 482 18.00 -5.79 -3.05
C PHE A 482 17.46 -5.47 -1.64
N PRO A 483 16.53 -4.49 -1.52
CA PRO A 483 15.81 -4.28 -0.29
C PRO A 483 14.92 -5.47 0.05
N VAL A 484 14.65 -5.62 1.33
CA VAL A 484 13.78 -6.67 1.86
C VAL A 484 12.40 -6.11 2.15
N CYS A 485 11.38 -6.86 1.77
CA CYS A 485 9.96 -6.61 2.04
C CYS A 485 9.44 -7.72 2.96
N ILE A 486 9.23 -7.43 4.24
CA ILE A 486 8.67 -8.41 5.17
C ILE A 486 7.16 -8.54 4.91
N ALA A 487 6.71 -9.74 4.56
CA ALA A 487 5.30 -10.09 4.47
C ALA A 487 4.88 -10.82 5.75
N LYS A 488 4.01 -10.19 6.54
CA LYS A 488 3.50 -10.71 7.81
C LYS A 488 2.09 -10.23 8.09
N THR A 489 1.47 -10.73 9.17
CA THR A 489 0.18 -10.22 9.64
C THR A 489 0.23 -8.71 9.92
N GLN A 490 -0.85 -8.02 9.61
CA GLN A 490 -1.01 -6.60 9.91
C GLN A 490 -1.51 -6.32 11.35
N TYR A 491 -1.82 -7.36 12.13
CA TYR A 491 -2.48 -7.23 13.44
C TYR A 491 -1.52 -7.30 14.63
N SER A 492 -0.22 -7.48 14.40
CA SER A 492 0.81 -7.56 15.44
C SER A 492 2.16 -7.10 14.91
N PHE A 493 3.06 -6.68 15.78
CA PHE A 493 4.49 -6.55 15.45
C PHE A 493 5.13 -7.90 15.13
N SER A 494 4.61 -8.99 15.71
CA SER A 494 5.06 -10.34 15.45
C SER A 494 4.41 -10.93 14.17
N GLN A 495 4.72 -12.19 13.86
CA GLN A 495 4.02 -12.97 12.84
C GLN A 495 2.74 -13.67 13.35
N ASP A 496 2.44 -13.59 14.66
CA ASP A 496 1.22 -14.13 15.26
C ASP A 496 0.16 -13.03 15.38
N PRO A 497 -0.99 -13.13 14.68
CA PRO A 497 -2.03 -12.11 14.71
C PRO A 497 -2.75 -11.99 16.07
N LYS A 498 -2.49 -12.90 17.02
CA LYS A 498 -3.09 -12.90 18.36
C LYS A 498 -2.24 -12.18 19.40
N LEU A 499 -0.98 -11.90 19.12
CA LEU A 499 -0.09 -11.16 20.03
C LEU A 499 -0.31 -9.67 19.86
N TYR A 500 -1.26 -9.13 20.62
CA TYR A 500 -1.60 -7.70 20.62
C TYR A 500 -0.58 -6.85 21.39
N GLY A 501 -0.75 -5.52 21.37
CA GLY A 501 0.09 -4.57 22.08
C GLY A 501 1.46 -4.38 21.41
N ALA A 502 2.51 -4.48 22.20
CA ALA A 502 3.89 -4.37 21.75
C ALA A 502 4.71 -5.60 22.19
N PRO A 503 4.49 -6.79 21.61
CA PRO A 503 5.21 -8.00 21.97
C PRO A 503 6.72 -7.84 21.74
N GLU A 504 7.53 -8.47 22.62
CA GLU A 504 8.99 -8.48 22.56
C GLU A 504 9.53 -9.89 22.81
N GLY A 505 10.78 -10.12 22.41
CA GLY A 505 11.50 -11.34 22.73
C GLY A 505 10.97 -12.60 22.03
N PHE A 506 10.04 -12.47 21.09
CA PHE A 506 9.50 -13.60 20.33
C PHE A 506 10.47 -14.07 19.24
N ARG A 507 10.33 -15.32 18.83
CA ARG A 507 11.01 -15.87 17.66
C ARG A 507 10.25 -15.43 16.40
N PHE A 508 10.99 -14.93 15.40
CA PHE A 508 10.43 -14.52 14.10
C PHE A 508 10.76 -15.56 13.03
N ASP A 509 9.75 -16.24 12.51
CA ASP A 509 9.90 -17.38 11.63
C ASP A 509 9.67 -17.00 10.16
N ILE A 510 10.70 -17.07 9.33
CA ILE A 510 10.63 -16.89 7.87
C ILE A 510 10.36 -18.26 7.24
N LYS A 511 9.18 -18.42 6.65
CA LYS A 511 8.71 -19.66 6.04
C LYS A 511 9.14 -19.83 4.59
N ASP A 512 9.13 -18.74 3.83
CA ASP A 512 9.49 -18.73 2.42
C ASP A 512 10.05 -17.38 1.98
N ILE A 513 10.69 -17.37 0.82
CA ILE A 513 11.24 -16.19 0.14
C ILE A 513 10.68 -16.14 -1.27
N VAL A 514 10.22 -14.95 -1.70
CA VAL A 514 9.89 -14.66 -3.08
C VAL A 514 10.92 -13.68 -3.64
N ILE A 515 11.56 -14.07 -4.74
CA ILE A 515 12.61 -13.28 -5.38
C ILE A 515 11.98 -12.50 -6.54
N ASN A 516 11.71 -11.23 -6.31
CA ASN A 516 11.13 -10.33 -7.31
C ASN A 516 12.25 -9.52 -7.98
N THR A 517 12.85 -10.09 -9.01
CA THR A 517 14.04 -9.54 -9.67
C THR A 517 13.76 -8.30 -10.51
N GLY A 518 12.58 -8.21 -11.11
CA GLY A 518 12.15 -7.05 -11.88
C GLY A 518 11.83 -5.84 -11.00
N SER A 519 11.14 -6.04 -9.89
CA SER A 519 10.89 -4.97 -8.92
C SER A 519 12.10 -4.69 -8.03
N GLU A 520 13.14 -5.52 -8.12
CA GLU A 520 14.38 -5.47 -7.32
C GLU A 520 14.07 -5.50 -5.82
N MET A 521 13.42 -6.57 -5.37
CA MET A 521 12.93 -6.69 -4.00
C MET A 521 12.87 -8.17 -3.59
N ILE A 522 13.31 -8.48 -2.37
CA ILE A 522 13.18 -9.80 -1.76
C ILE A 522 12.00 -9.78 -0.80
N VAL A 523 10.98 -10.59 -1.04
CA VAL A 523 9.83 -10.70 -0.13
C VAL A 523 10.05 -11.88 0.82
N ALA A 524 10.21 -11.58 2.11
CA ALA A 524 10.38 -12.57 3.17
C ALA A 524 9.02 -12.87 3.81
N ILE A 525 8.53 -14.08 3.61
CA ILE A 525 7.23 -14.54 4.10
C ILE A 525 7.35 -15.00 5.54
N ALA A 526 6.78 -14.27 6.49
CA ALA A 526 6.76 -14.58 7.91
C ALA A 526 5.37 -15.04 8.37
N GLY A 527 5.33 -16.16 9.09
CA GLY A 527 4.06 -16.73 9.55
C GLY A 527 3.20 -17.31 8.42
N ASP A 528 1.88 -17.29 8.60
CA ASP A 528 0.91 -17.90 7.68
C ASP A 528 0.27 -16.85 6.72
N ILE A 529 1.08 -16.04 6.09
CA ILE A 529 0.61 -15.07 5.10
C ILE A 529 0.25 -15.75 3.79
N ILE A 530 -0.89 -15.36 3.26
CA ILE A 530 -1.50 -15.92 2.04
C ILE A 530 -1.62 -14.81 1.00
N ARG A 531 -1.07 -15.06 -0.19
CA ARG A 531 -1.08 -14.11 -1.32
C ARG A 531 -2.35 -14.19 -2.18
N MET A 532 -3.21 -15.21 -1.96
CA MET A 532 -4.57 -15.28 -2.49
C MET A 532 -5.53 -15.40 -1.30
N PRO A 533 -6.14 -14.28 -0.85
CA PRO A 533 -7.07 -14.28 0.27
C PRO A 533 -8.33 -15.11 -0.02
N GLY A 534 -8.97 -15.60 1.02
CA GLY A 534 -10.29 -16.22 0.90
C GLY A 534 -11.40 -15.24 1.30
N LEU A 535 -12.60 -15.48 0.81
CA LEU A 535 -13.81 -14.76 1.27
C LEU A 535 -14.16 -15.15 2.70
N PRO A 536 -14.70 -14.22 3.53
CA PRO A 536 -15.23 -14.51 4.86
C PRO A 536 -16.56 -15.27 4.75
N LYS A 537 -17.09 -15.71 5.91
CA LYS A 537 -18.40 -16.40 5.98
C LYS A 537 -19.54 -15.54 5.41
N VAL A 538 -19.50 -14.23 5.65
CA VAL A 538 -20.43 -13.24 5.09
C VAL A 538 -19.59 -12.16 4.41
N PRO A 539 -19.40 -12.25 3.09
CA PRO A 539 -18.65 -11.25 2.34
C PRO A 539 -19.44 -9.96 2.15
N GLN A 540 -18.75 -8.86 1.94
CA GLN A 540 -19.38 -7.55 1.64
C GLN A 540 -20.25 -7.62 0.38
N ALA A 541 -19.91 -8.48 -0.57
CA ALA A 541 -20.72 -8.76 -1.76
C ALA A 541 -22.20 -9.06 -1.47
N ASN A 542 -22.52 -9.65 -0.31
CA ASN A 542 -23.91 -9.94 0.09
C ASN A 542 -24.74 -8.68 0.41
N LYS A 543 -24.10 -7.53 0.51
CA LYS A 543 -24.74 -6.23 0.84
C LYS A 543 -24.76 -5.27 -0.34
N ILE A 544 -24.04 -5.59 -1.40
CA ILE A 544 -23.91 -4.74 -2.59
C ILE A 544 -25.00 -5.14 -3.59
N ASP A 545 -25.79 -4.16 -4.05
CA ASP A 545 -26.84 -4.38 -5.04
C ASP A 545 -27.03 -3.14 -5.93
N ILE A 546 -27.85 -3.27 -6.96
CA ILE A 546 -28.34 -2.15 -7.77
C ILE A 546 -29.84 -2.01 -7.51
N ILE A 547 -30.22 -0.93 -6.81
CA ILE A 547 -31.61 -0.62 -6.50
C ILE A 547 -32.00 0.64 -7.28
N ASP A 548 -33.02 0.56 -8.10
CA ASP A 548 -33.50 1.65 -8.96
C ASP A 548 -32.39 2.28 -9.85
N GLY A 549 -31.46 1.44 -10.34
CA GLY A 549 -30.33 1.85 -11.15
C GLY A 549 -29.15 2.48 -10.39
N VAL A 550 -29.18 2.42 -9.06
CA VAL A 550 -28.21 3.00 -8.15
C VAL A 550 -27.49 1.89 -7.37
N ILE A 551 -26.15 1.99 -7.26
CA ILE A 551 -25.35 1.03 -6.50
C ILE A 551 -25.56 1.29 -5.01
N GLU A 552 -26.00 0.28 -4.26
CA GLU A 552 -26.14 0.33 -2.81
C GLU A 552 -25.17 -0.63 -2.13
N GLY A 553 -24.81 -0.36 -0.85
CA GLY A 553 -23.96 -1.22 -0.03
C GLY A 553 -22.46 -1.21 -0.38
N LEU A 554 -22.04 -0.44 -1.37
CA LEU A 554 -20.62 -0.20 -1.64
C LEU A 554 -20.08 0.84 -0.63
N SER A 555 -19.01 0.52 0.09
CA SER A 555 -18.44 1.38 1.14
C SER A 555 -16.91 1.45 1.01
#